data_4a9038cc580589f1781171008b4d61f0
#
_entry.id   4a9038cc580589f1781171008b4d61f0
#
_cell.length_a   1.000
_cell.length_b   1.000
_cell.length_c   1.000
_cell.angle_alpha   90.00
_cell.angle_beta   90.00
_cell.angle_gamma   90.00
#
_symmetry.space_group_name_H-M   'P 1'
#
loop_
_entity.id
_entity.type
_entity.pdbx_description
1 polymer ?
#
loop_
_entity_poly.entity_id
_entity_poly.type
_entity_poly.pdbx_seq_one_letter_code
_entity_poly.pdbx_strand_id
1 'polypeptide(L)'
;GAIHSVVFGGFSPESLRDRLNDAGATVLITADGGYRRGHVVPLKRSADEALREAPSVKHVVVVQRRAGGPIGEAFVEMQEGRDHWYHDLMRHATPDAPAVAMDAEDVLFILYTSGTTG
;
A
#
# COMPACT_ATOMS: atom_id res chain seq x y z
N GLY A 1 9.87 11.39 8.90
CA GLY A 1 9.01 12.54 8.72
C GLY A 1 7.83 12.33 7.77
N ALA A 2 7.67 11.15 7.15
CA ALA A 2 6.52 10.89 6.29
C ALA A 2 5.27 10.57 7.13
N ILE A 3 4.16 11.22 6.80
CA ILE A 3 2.86 10.93 7.40
C ILE A 3 2.33 9.65 6.76
N HIS A 4 1.88 8.71 7.59
CA HIS A 4 1.36 7.44 7.09
C HIS A 4 -0.05 7.15 7.60
N SER A 5 -0.77 6.31 6.88
CA SER A 5 -2.06 5.75 7.28
C SER A 5 -2.07 4.25 7.03
N VAL A 6 -2.45 3.48 8.04
CA VAL A 6 -2.57 2.03 7.93
C VAL A 6 -3.99 1.68 7.56
N VAL A 7 -4.15 0.95 6.45
CA VAL A 7 -5.45 0.49 5.98
C VAL A 7 -5.50 -1.03 6.06
N PHE A 8 -6.55 -1.55 6.68
CA PHE A 8 -6.74 -2.99 6.78
C PHE A 8 -6.96 -3.63 5.40
N GLY A 9 -6.16 -4.64 5.08
CA GLY A 9 -6.18 -5.31 3.77
C GLY A 9 -7.46 -6.07 3.43
N GLY A 10 -8.41 -6.16 4.36
CA GLY A 10 -9.73 -6.75 4.13
C GLY A 10 -10.79 -5.73 3.73
N PHE A 11 -10.46 -4.47 3.62
CA PHE A 11 -11.39 -3.45 3.13
C PHE A 11 -11.62 -3.57 1.63
N SER A 12 -12.78 -3.06 1.18
CA SER A 12 -13.11 -3.01 -0.23
C SER A 12 -12.23 -2.00 -1.00
N PRO A 13 -12.11 -2.15 -2.32
CA PRO A 13 -11.40 -1.17 -3.15
C PRO A 13 -11.94 0.27 -2.97
N GLU A 14 -13.25 0.44 -2.86
CA GLU A 14 -13.87 1.75 -2.64
C GLU A 14 -13.43 2.36 -1.31
N SER A 15 -13.38 1.56 -0.27
CA SER A 15 -12.94 2.01 1.06
C SER A 15 -11.47 2.43 1.07
N LEU A 16 -10.62 1.73 0.30
CA LEU A 16 -9.22 2.11 0.10
C LEU A 16 -9.12 3.41 -0.71
N ARG A 17 -9.86 3.51 -1.84
CA ARG A 17 -9.91 4.70 -2.68
C ARG A 17 -10.26 5.96 -1.87
N ASP A 18 -11.30 5.87 -1.06
CA ASP A 18 -11.79 7.00 -0.28
C ASP A 18 -10.73 7.50 0.70
N ARG A 19 -10.01 6.58 1.34
CA ARG A 19 -8.88 6.92 2.23
C ARG A 19 -7.69 7.52 1.52
N LEU A 20 -7.35 6.97 0.34
CA LEU A 20 -6.26 7.51 -0.48
C LEU A 20 -6.55 8.95 -0.91
N ASN A 21 -7.77 9.21 -1.34
CA ASN A 21 -8.21 10.54 -1.77
C ASN A 21 -8.29 11.52 -0.60
N ASP A 22 -8.88 11.10 0.52
CA ASP A 22 -9.00 11.95 1.71
C ASP A 22 -7.63 12.34 2.28
N ALA A 23 -6.71 11.41 2.34
CA ALA A 23 -5.35 11.66 2.81
C ALA A 23 -4.45 12.34 1.77
N GLY A 24 -4.87 12.44 0.50
CA GLY A 24 -4.02 12.92 -0.58
C GLY A 24 -2.75 12.08 -0.73
N ALA A 25 -2.86 10.76 -0.53
CA ALA A 25 -1.71 9.86 -0.51
C ALA A 25 -0.96 9.88 -1.84
N THR A 26 0.37 9.98 -1.78
CA THR A 26 1.24 9.98 -2.97
C THR A 26 1.92 8.63 -3.21
N VAL A 27 2.07 7.83 -2.16
CA VAL A 27 2.66 6.50 -2.21
C VAL A 27 1.73 5.51 -1.54
N LEU A 28 1.49 4.38 -2.19
CA LEU A 28 0.79 3.23 -1.62
C LEU A 28 1.77 2.08 -1.45
N ILE A 29 1.81 1.49 -0.26
CA ILE A 29 2.55 0.24 -0.02
C ILE A 29 1.52 -0.87 0.15
N THR A 30 1.63 -1.91 -0.66
CA THR A 30 0.74 -3.07 -0.63
C THR A 30 1.52 -4.37 -0.78
N ALA A 31 0.85 -5.49 -0.85
CA ALA A 31 1.43 -6.77 -1.18
C ALA A 31 0.76 -7.38 -2.41
N ASP A 32 1.43 -8.32 -3.05
CA ASP A 32 0.85 -9.10 -4.15
C ASP A 32 -0.43 -9.80 -3.72
N GLY A 33 -0.44 -10.39 -2.52
CA GLY A 33 -1.59 -11.00 -1.92
C GLY A 33 -1.37 -11.27 -0.44
N GLY A 34 -2.43 -11.66 0.23
CA GLY A 34 -2.42 -12.08 1.62
C GLY A 34 -3.23 -13.35 1.83
N TYR A 35 -3.09 -13.93 3.01
CA TYR A 35 -3.87 -15.11 3.42
C TYR A 35 -4.87 -14.74 4.49
N ARG A 36 -6.10 -15.14 4.30
CA ARG A 36 -7.14 -14.97 5.31
C ARG A 36 -8.08 -16.16 5.30
N ARG A 37 -8.22 -16.82 6.44
CA ARG A 37 -9.11 -17.99 6.62
C ARG A 37 -8.91 -19.06 5.54
N GLY A 38 -7.65 -19.36 5.20
CA GLY A 38 -7.31 -20.35 4.18
C GLY A 38 -7.48 -19.90 2.73
N HIS A 39 -7.87 -18.65 2.50
CA HIS A 39 -8.05 -18.09 1.16
C HIS A 39 -7.03 -17.00 0.87
N VAL A 40 -6.74 -16.82 -0.42
CA VAL A 40 -5.91 -15.71 -0.90
C VAL A 40 -6.76 -14.46 -1.05
N VAL A 41 -6.29 -13.37 -0.46
CA VAL A 41 -6.83 -12.04 -0.69
C VAL A 41 -5.96 -11.36 -1.72
N PRO A 42 -6.47 -10.99 -2.91
CA PRO A 42 -5.69 -10.37 -3.98
C PRO A 42 -5.47 -8.87 -3.72
N LEU A 43 -4.55 -8.53 -2.81
CA LEU A 43 -4.35 -7.17 -2.33
C LEU A 43 -3.96 -6.21 -3.44
N LYS A 44 -3.04 -6.60 -4.32
CA LYS A 44 -2.60 -5.74 -5.43
C LYS A 44 -3.74 -5.47 -6.42
N ARG A 45 -4.56 -6.47 -6.72
CA ARG A 45 -5.74 -6.30 -7.59
C ARG A 45 -6.73 -5.30 -6.99
N SER A 46 -7.02 -5.42 -5.69
CA SER A 46 -7.89 -4.48 -4.98
C SER A 46 -7.30 -3.07 -4.95
N ALA A 47 -5.98 -2.97 -4.79
CA ALA A 47 -5.28 -1.70 -4.88
C ALA A 47 -5.39 -1.08 -6.28
N ASP A 48 -5.20 -1.85 -7.34
CA ASP A 48 -5.31 -1.38 -8.73
C ASP A 48 -6.72 -0.84 -9.05
N GLU A 49 -7.75 -1.50 -8.53
CA GLU A 49 -9.12 -1.03 -8.66
C GLU A 49 -9.33 0.31 -7.96
N ALA A 50 -8.86 0.45 -6.72
CA ALA A 50 -8.92 1.71 -5.97
C ALA A 50 -8.16 2.85 -6.68
N LEU A 51 -7.01 2.53 -7.26
CA LEU A 51 -6.12 3.50 -7.90
C LEU A 51 -6.68 4.10 -9.20
N ARG A 52 -7.69 3.49 -9.81
CA ARG A 52 -8.37 4.07 -10.98
C ARG A 52 -8.96 5.44 -10.68
N GLU A 53 -9.35 5.66 -9.43
CA GLU A 53 -9.99 6.90 -8.97
C GLU A 53 -9.21 7.56 -7.81
N ALA A 54 -7.90 7.31 -7.72
CA ALA A 54 -7.02 7.92 -6.73
C ALA A 54 -5.77 8.55 -7.40
N PRO A 55 -5.96 9.66 -8.13
CA PRO A 55 -4.92 10.22 -9.00
C PRO A 55 -3.74 10.84 -8.24
N SER A 56 -3.85 11.07 -6.94
CA SER A 56 -2.74 11.57 -6.13
C SER A 56 -1.61 10.56 -5.96
N VAL A 57 -1.93 9.25 -6.01
CA VAL A 57 -0.93 8.18 -5.86
C VAL A 57 -0.07 8.11 -7.12
N LYS A 58 1.22 8.32 -6.94
CA LYS A 58 2.22 8.31 -8.03
C LYS A 58 3.06 7.04 -8.04
N HIS A 59 3.26 6.44 -6.88
CA HIS A 59 4.08 5.24 -6.73
C HIS A 59 3.38 4.20 -5.89
N VAL A 60 3.49 2.95 -6.32
CA VAL A 60 2.99 1.78 -5.60
C VAL A 60 4.16 0.85 -5.32
N VAL A 61 4.41 0.56 -4.06
CA VAL A 61 5.43 -0.40 -3.64
C VAL A 61 4.75 -1.72 -3.31
N VAL A 62 5.14 -2.77 -3.99
CA VAL A 62 4.52 -4.10 -3.87
C VAL A 62 5.45 -5.07 -3.18
N VAL A 63 5.03 -5.56 -2.02
CA VAL A 63 5.75 -6.60 -1.29
C VAL A 63 5.36 -7.97 -1.83
N GLN A 64 6.34 -8.73 -2.30
CA GLN A 64 6.13 -10.10 -2.73
C GLN A 64 6.07 -11.03 -1.53
N ARG A 65 4.86 -11.42 -1.13
CA ARG A 65 4.65 -12.39 -0.04
C ARG A 65 4.64 -13.83 -0.51
N ARG A 66 4.60 -14.05 -1.78
CA ARG A 66 4.27 -15.31 -2.43
C ARG A 66 5.44 -16.06 -3.02
N ALA A 67 6.63 -15.85 -2.56
CA ALA A 67 7.77 -16.61 -3.05
C ALA A 67 7.53 -18.11 -2.85
N GLY A 68 7.11 -18.79 -3.92
CA GLY A 68 7.12 -20.25 -4.01
C GLY A 68 5.89 -21.01 -3.55
N GLY A 69 4.74 -20.40 -3.35
CA GLY A 69 3.51 -21.10 -3.00
C GLY A 69 2.59 -21.43 -4.18
N PRO A 70 1.65 -22.39 -4.02
CA PRO A 70 0.65 -22.75 -5.05
C PRO A 70 -0.33 -21.61 -5.38
N ILE A 71 -0.20 -20.50 -4.71
CA ILE A 71 -0.90 -19.24 -4.96
C ILE A 71 -0.30 -18.53 -6.17
N GLY A 72 0.58 -19.21 -6.90
CA GLY A 72 1.28 -18.79 -8.10
C GLY A 72 0.44 -18.09 -9.15
N GLU A 73 -0.86 -18.23 -9.07
CA GLU A 73 -1.79 -17.75 -10.07
C GLU A 73 -2.52 -16.46 -9.73
N ALA A 74 -2.31 -15.87 -8.57
CA ALA A 74 -2.74 -14.48 -8.41
C ALA A 74 -1.81 -13.63 -9.26
N PHE A 75 -2.17 -13.50 -10.50
CA PHE A 75 -1.47 -12.70 -11.48
C PHE A 75 -1.39 -11.26 -10.97
N VAL A 76 -0.18 -10.81 -10.71
CA VAL A 76 0.07 -9.45 -10.29
C VAL A 76 0.55 -8.68 -11.50
N GLU A 77 -0.30 -7.82 -12.01
CA GLU A 77 0.08 -6.87 -13.05
C GLU A 77 0.87 -5.73 -12.42
N MET A 78 2.02 -5.43 -12.99
CA MET A 78 2.86 -4.31 -12.58
C MET A 78 2.81 -3.24 -13.65
N GLN A 79 2.30 -2.06 -13.32
CA GLN A 79 2.27 -0.92 -14.22
C GLN A 79 3.63 -0.24 -14.22
N GLU A 80 4.29 -0.21 -15.37
CA GLU A 80 5.57 0.47 -15.54
C GLU A 80 5.46 1.97 -15.21
N GLY A 81 6.46 2.49 -14.53
CA GLY A 81 6.52 3.89 -14.11
C GLY A 81 5.77 4.22 -12.82
N ARG A 82 4.84 3.36 -12.39
CA ARG A 82 4.10 3.54 -11.13
C ARG A 82 4.46 2.48 -10.09
N ASP A 83 4.51 1.20 -10.50
CA ASP A 83 4.62 0.07 -9.59
C ASP A 83 6.07 -0.40 -9.45
N HIS A 84 6.48 -0.65 -8.23
CA HIS A 84 7.84 -1.05 -7.89
C HIS A 84 7.80 -2.26 -6.95
N TRP A 85 8.59 -3.28 -7.26
CA TRP A 85 8.80 -4.37 -6.32
C TRP A 85 9.63 -3.91 -5.12
N TYR A 86 9.15 -4.18 -3.93
CA TYR A 86 9.86 -3.84 -2.69
C TYR A 86 11.28 -4.43 -2.66
N HIS A 87 11.44 -5.70 -3.06
CA HIS A 87 12.74 -6.36 -3.05
C HIS A 87 13.72 -5.75 -4.08
N ASP A 88 13.23 -5.20 -5.19
CA ASP A 88 14.07 -4.48 -6.15
C ASP A 88 14.54 -3.14 -5.59
N LEU A 89 13.64 -2.40 -4.95
CA LEU A 89 14.00 -1.16 -4.27
C LEU A 89 15.03 -1.39 -3.16
N MET A 90 14.86 -2.46 -2.39
CA MET A 90 15.78 -2.81 -1.30
C MET A 90 17.18 -3.17 -1.81
N ARG A 91 17.30 -3.80 -2.98
CA ARG A 91 18.62 -4.11 -3.58
C ARG A 91 19.43 -2.86 -3.92
N HIS A 92 18.78 -1.76 -4.23
CA HIS A 92 19.41 -0.49 -4.61
C HIS A 92 19.44 0.53 -3.47
N ALA A 93 18.77 0.25 -2.35
CA ALA A 93 18.76 1.11 -1.19
C ALA A 93 20.07 0.99 -0.39
N THR A 94 20.49 2.09 0.19
CA THR A 94 21.59 2.07 1.18
C THR A 94 21.03 1.79 2.56
N PRO A 95 21.81 1.18 3.48
CA PRO A 95 21.39 0.99 4.86
C PRO A 95 21.39 2.29 5.67
N ASP A 96 21.95 3.35 5.10
CA ASP A 96 22.09 4.64 5.77
C ASP A 96 20.81 5.47 5.58
N ALA A 97 19.95 5.42 6.56
CA ALA A 97 18.67 6.14 6.59
C ALA A 97 18.52 6.89 7.93
N PRO A 98 19.23 8.01 8.11
CA PRO A 98 19.17 8.78 9.35
C PRO A 98 17.74 9.28 9.59
N ALA A 99 17.30 9.19 10.85
CA ALA A 99 15.99 9.71 11.23
C ALA A 99 15.96 11.24 11.09
N VAL A 100 14.91 11.73 10.45
CA VAL A 100 14.65 13.17 10.37
C VAL A 100 14.12 13.66 11.72
N ALA A 101 14.71 14.71 12.24
CA ALA A 101 14.23 15.34 13.48
C ALA A 101 12.88 16.01 13.23
N MET A 102 11.88 15.64 14.04
CA MET A 102 10.52 16.16 13.95
C MET A 102 10.13 16.82 15.27
N ASP A 103 9.25 17.80 15.21
CA ASP A 103 8.62 18.37 16.40
C ASP A 103 7.59 17.38 16.97
N ALA A 104 7.41 17.38 18.28
CA ALA A 104 6.42 16.51 18.92
C ALA A 104 4.97 16.81 18.49
N GLU A 105 4.71 18.02 18.00
CA GLU A 105 3.40 18.45 17.49
C GLU A 105 3.21 18.17 16.00
N ASP A 106 4.24 17.70 15.29
CA ASP A 106 4.10 17.33 13.88
C ASP A 106 3.21 16.10 13.72
N VAL A 107 2.41 16.08 12.65
CA VAL A 107 1.54 14.95 12.35
C VAL A 107 2.38 13.70 12.03
N LEU A 108 2.12 12.63 12.75
CA LEU A 108 2.81 11.35 12.59
C LEU A 108 2.03 10.39 11.68
N PHE A 109 0.74 10.25 11.92
CA PHE A 109 -0.12 9.34 11.15
C PHE A 109 -1.58 9.83 11.12
N ILE A 110 -2.33 9.27 10.17
CA ILE A 110 -3.77 9.46 10.04
C ILE A 110 -4.45 8.14 10.37
N LEU A 111 -5.34 8.15 11.35
CA LEU A 111 -6.09 6.98 11.77
C LEU A 111 -7.58 7.17 11.49
N TYR A 112 -8.15 6.28 10.70
CA TYR A 112 -9.58 6.22 10.45
C TYR A 112 -10.26 5.34 11.49
N THR A 113 -11.26 5.85 12.14
CA THR A 113 -12.06 5.12 13.13
C THR A 113 -13.36 4.60 12.49
N SER A 114 -14.01 3.63 13.11
CA SER A 114 -15.34 3.15 12.68
C SER A 114 -16.34 4.30 12.75
N GLY A 115 -17.11 4.50 11.67
CA GLY A 115 -18.09 5.59 11.56
C GLY A 115 -17.55 6.91 11.02
N THR A 116 -16.25 7.02 10.72
CA THR A 116 -15.64 8.23 10.12
C THR A 116 -15.96 8.36 8.64
N THR A 117 -16.12 7.23 7.94
CA THR A 117 -16.57 7.17 6.55
C THR A 117 -17.99 6.66 6.52
N GLY A 118 -18.91 7.56 6.36
CA GLY A 118 -20.32 7.23 6.19
C GLY A 118 -20.63 6.47 4.92
#